data_b05be86cc40ed4ec15e5810be59707ae
#
_entry.id   b05be86cc40ed4ec15e5810be59707ae
#
_cell.length_a   1.000
_cell.length_b   1.000
_cell.length_c   1.000
_cell.angle_alpha   90.00
_cell.angle_beta   90.00
_cell.angle_gamma   90.00
#
_symmetry.space_group_name_H-M   'P 1'
#
loop_
_entity.id
_entity.type
_entity.pdbx_description
1 polymer ?
#
loop_
_entity_poly.entity_id
_entity_poly.type
_entity_poly.pdbx_seq_one_letter_code
_entity_poly.pdbx_strand_id
1 'polypeptide(L)'
;MRSVWTAPRLAVRTGIRGDAARLVIAVAWLSGMAEVLQNAALGRSYPPHWGPFALLLALVMGPLAGLVYFGIAGGLLAGAGRLLGGTADSSDARVALACSVVPELVALPLWIPVVGFYGLDVFTKDQAAPPAGLVAFLALQVVLLLWSWGLRVVTLAEAHRFTLWRGFSTMMLAWLAMAVLIAGVVLGIAALVDVPGIMA
;
A
#
# COMPACT_ATOMS: atom_id res chain seq x y z
N MET A 1 1.24 19.36 1.04
CA MET A 1 1.26 18.27 0.02
C MET A 1 2.00 18.65 -1.29
N ARG A 2 2.04 19.93 -1.74
CA ARG A 2 2.84 20.31 -2.92
C ARG A 2 4.33 19.91 -2.80
N SER A 3 4.89 19.93 -1.59
CA SER A 3 6.30 19.58 -1.35
C SER A 3 6.65 18.09 -1.60
N VAL A 4 5.70 17.17 -1.55
CA VAL A 4 5.97 15.74 -1.82
C VAL A 4 6.38 15.51 -3.28
N TRP A 5 5.75 16.25 -4.21
CA TRP A 5 6.01 16.12 -5.65
C TRP A 5 7.31 16.80 -6.09
N THR A 6 7.63 17.94 -5.47
CA THR A 6 8.75 18.80 -5.89
C THR A 6 9.96 18.73 -4.96
N ALA A 7 9.74 18.40 -3.68
CA ALA A 7 10.76 18.34 -2.66
C ALA A 7 10.46 17.23 -1.62
N PRO A 8 10.49 15.94 -2.02
CA PRO A 8 10.08 14.81 -1.16
C PRO A 8 10.92 14.74 0.11
N ARG A 9 12.23 15.04 0.04
CA ARG A 9 13.10 15.09 1.22
C ARG A 9 12.67 16.13 2.24
N LEU A 10 12.23 17.31 1.78
CA LEU A 10 11.73 18.36 2.67
C LEU A 10 10.42 17.92 3.34
N ALA A 11 9.53 17.26 2.59
CA ALA A 11 8.28 16.74 3.12
C ALA A 11 8.50 15.74 4.26
N VAL A 12 9.46 14.82 4.12
CA VAL A 12 9.84 13.86 5.18
C VAL A 12 10.43 14.58 6.38
N ARG A 13 11.38 15.50 6.18
CA ARG A 13 11.99 16.27 7.28
C ARG A 13 10.97 17.06 8.10
N THR A 14 10.03 17.69 7.43
CA THR A 14 8.96 18.45 8.12
C THR A 14 7.98 17.52 8.83
N GLY A 15 7.64 16.36 8.24
CA GLY A 15 6.81 15.35 8.86
C GLY A 15 7.43 14.74 10.12
N ILE A 16 8.71 14.38 10.07
CA ILE A 16 9.45 13.82 11.22
C ILE A 16 9.57 14.84 12.38
N ARG A 17 9.73 16.12 12.07
CA ARG A 17 9.85 17.19 13.08
C ARG A 17 8.51 17.64 13.66
N GLY A 18 7.42 17.36 12.96
CA GLY A 18 6.07 17.72 13.35
C GLY A 18 5.29 16.52 13.90
N ASP A 19 4.09 16.78 14.43
CA ASP A 19 3.14 15.70 14.77
C ASP A 19 2.47 15.19 13.48
N ALA A 20 3.14 14.25 12.80
CA ALA A 20 2.62 13.65 11.58
C ALA A 20 1.72 12.43 11.84
N ALA A 21 1.46 12.05 13.09
CA ALA A 21 0.69 10.84 13.40
C ALA A 21 -0.69 10.84 12.74
N ARG A 22 -1.41 11.96 12.78
CA ARG A 22 -2.72 12.11 12.14
C ARG A 22 -2.63 11.97 10.61
N LEU A 23 -1.58 12.55 10.01
CA LEU A 23 -1.34 12.42 8.58
C LEU A 23 -1.05 10.96 8.20
N VAL A 24 -0.19 10.29 8.94
CA VAL A 24 0.14 8.88 8.71
C VAL A 24 -1.10 8.01 8.82
N ILE A 25 -1.95 8.22 9.83
CA ILE A 25 -3.21 7.49 10.00
C ILE A 25 -4.15 7.74 8.81
N ALA A 26 -4.35 9.01 8.42
CA ALA A 26 -5.22 9.34 7.30
C ALA A 26 -4.72 8.75 5.97
N VAL A 27 -3.42 8.82 5.73
CA VAL A 27 -2.80 8.22 4.53
C VAL A 27 -2.92 6.69 4.57
N ALA A 28 -2.68 6.05 5.71
CA ALA A 28 -2.84 4.60 5.86
C ALA A 28 -4.28 4.15 5.56
N TRP A 29 -5.27 4.87 6.08
CA TRP A 29 -6.69 4.61 5.81
C TRP A 29 -7.01 4.66 4.31
N LEU A 30 -6.64 5.77 3.67
CA LEU A 30 -6.92 5.99 2.24
C LEU A 30 -6.15 4.99 1.37
N SER A 31 -4.90 4.67 1.72
CA SER A 31 -4.10 3.66 1.00
C SER A 31 -4.73 2.27 1.08
N GLY A 32 -5.21 1.88 2.26
CA GLY A 32 -5.88 0.58 2.41
C GLY A 32 -7.19 0.50 1.61
N MET A 33 -7.98 1.59 1.57
CA MET A 33 -9.17 1.66 0.71
C MET A 33 -8.82 1.54 -0.78
N ALA A 34 -7.80 2.28 -1.23
CA ALA A 34 -7.33 2.24 -2.61
C ALA A 34 -6.86 0.83 -3.00
N GLU A 35 -6.12 0.16 -2.11
CA GLU A 35 -5.59 -1.19 -2.31
C GLU A 35 -6.71 -2.23 -2.45
N VAL A 36 -7.73 -2.18 -1.59
CA VAL A 36 -8.87 -3.12 -1.68
C VAL A 36 -9.64 -2.92 -2.98
N LEU A 37 -9.91 -1.67 -3.39
CA LEU A 37 -10.59 -1.39 -4.66
C LEU A 37 -9.76 -1.86 -5.86
N GLN A 38 -8.46 -1.60 -5.85
CA GLN A 38 -7.55 -2.00 -6.92
C GLN A 38 -7.46 -3.52 -7.06
N ASN A 39 -7.29 -4.23 -5.94
CA ASN A 39 -7.24 -5.69 -5.95
C ASN A 39 -8.56 -6.31 -6.37
N ALA A 40 -9.69 -5.73 -5.96
CA ALA A 40 -11.01 -6.17 -6.40
C ALA A 40 -11.17 -6.05 -7.93
N ALA A 41 -10.73 -4.93 -8.51
CA ALA A 41 -10.83 -4.70 -9.95
C ALA A 41 -9.83 -5.52 -10.78
N LEU A 42 -8.59 -5.67 -10.29
CA LEU A 42 -7.56 -6.48 -10.96
C LEU A 42 -7.90 -7.97 -10.92
N GLY A 43 -8.29 -8.45 -9.74
CA GLY A 43 -8.63 -9.85 -9.53
C GLY A 43 -10.00 -10.23 -10.09
N ARG A 44 -10.88 -9.24 -10.34
CA ARG A 44 -12.30 -9.47 -10.69
C ARG A 44 -12.88 -10.60 -9.83
N SER A 45 -12.65 -10.44 -8.50
CA SER A 45 -12.70 -11.57 -7.56
C SER A 45 -14.12 -11.89 -7.11
N TYR A 46 -15.07 -10.97 -7.36
CA TYR A 46 -16.42 -11.12 -6.83
C TYR A 46 -17.36 -11.79 -7.81
N PRO A 47 -18.31 -12.61 -7.31
CA PRO A 47 -19.42 -13.12 -8.10
C PRO A 47 -20.26 -11.97 -8.69
N PRO A 48 -21.06 -12.25 -9.75
CA PRO A 48 -22.09 -11.31 -10.22
C PRO A 48 -22.91 -10.78 -9.05
N HIS A 49 -23.34 -9.51 -9.11
CA HIS A 49 -24.11 -8.75 -8.11
C HIS A 49 -23.40 -8.44 -6.78
N TRP A 50 -22.14 -8.86 -6.58
CA TRP A 50 -21.36 -8.55 -5.38
C TRP A 50 -20.52 -7.28 -5.51
N GLY A 51 -20.67 -6.50 -6.61
CA GLY A 51 -20.01 -5.22 -6.78
C GLY A 51 -20.19 -4.25 -5.61
N PRO A 52 -21.41 -4.06 -5.05
CA PRO A 52 -21.62 -3.23 -3.85
C PRO A 52 -20.85 -3.72 -2.63
N PHE A 53 -20.65 -5.05 -2.50
CA PHE A 53 -19.87 -5.62 -1.41
C PHE A 53 -18.38 -5.26 -1.51
N ALA A 54 -17.83 -5.14 -2.73
CA ALA A 54 -16.45 -4.67 -2.92
C ALA A 54 -16.25 -3.26 -2.37
N LEU A 55 -17.21 -2.34 -2.61
CA LEU A 55 -17.15 -0.99 -2.04
C LEU A 55 -17.28 -0.99 -0.52
N LEU A 56 -18.22 -1.77 0.02
CA LEU A 56 -18.39 -1.90 1.47
C LEU A 56 -17.12 -2.46 2.12
N LEU A 57 -16.53 -3.50 1.52
CA LEU A 57 -15.31 -4.10 2.01
C LEU A 57 -14.14 -3.10 1.97
N ALA A 58 -14.02 -2.31 0.89
CA ALA A 58 -13.01 -1.26 0.79
C ALA A 58 -13.19 -0.19 1.87
N LEU A 59 -14.44 0.21 2.15
CA LEU A 59 -14.74 1.24 3.13
C LEU A 59 -14.48 0.78 4.58
N VAL A 60 -14.75 -0.49 4.89
CA VAL A 60 -14.66 -1.03 6.27
C VAL A 60 -13.32 -1.70 6.52
N MET A 61 -12.91 -2.61 5.65
CA MET A 61 -11.68 -3.39 5.82
C MET A 61 -10.44 -2.65 5.32
N GLY A 62 -10.59 -1.81 4.29
CA GLY A 62 -9.49 -1.02 3.74
C GLY A 62 -8.74 -0.20 4.80
N PRO A 63 -9.43 0.62 5.61
CA PRO A 63 -8.79 1.36 6.70
C PRO A 63 -8.03 0.48 7.68
N LEU A 64 -8.59 -0.66 8.08
CA LEU A 64 -7.93 -1.61 8.98
C LEU A 64 -6.70 -2.23 8.33
N ALA A 65 -6.83 -2.70 7.09
CA ALA A 65 -5.73 -3.28 6.33
C ALA A 65 -4.58 -2.27 6.13
N GLY A 66 -4.93 -1.02 5.81
CA GLY A 66 -3.96 0.07 5.67
C GLY A 66 -3.20 0.36 6.97
N LEU A 67 -3.90 0.43 8.11
CA LEU A 67 -3.26 0.65 9.41
C LEU A 67 -2.33 -0.50 9.79
N VAL A 68 -2.77 -1.76 9.60
CA VAL A 68 -1.95 -2.95 9.84
C VAL A 68 -0.72 -2.95 8.92
N TYR A 69 -0.92 -2.68 7.63
CA TYR A 69 0.18 -2.59 6.67
C TYR A 69 1.20 -1.52 7.07
N PHE A 70 0.77 -0.29 7.39
CA PHE A 70 1.68 0.79 7.80
C PHE A 70 2.38 0.47 9.14
N GLY A 71 1.68 -0.24 10.04
CA GLY A 71 2.26 -0.72 11.29
C GLY A 71 3.44 -1.66 11.04
N ILE A 72 3.19 -2.73 10.28
CA ILE A 72 4.16 -3.77 9.97
C ILE A 72 5.27 -3.24 9.05
N ALA A 73 4.90 -2.61 7.93
CA ALA A 73 5.85 -2.08 6.97
C ALA A 73 6.78 -1.02 7.58
N GLY A 74 6.23 -0.11 8.42
CA GLY A 74 7.04 0.88 9.13
C GLY A 74 8.07 0.24 10.06
N GLY A 75 7.69 -0.84 10.76
CA GLY A 75 8.61 -1.61 11.60
C GLY A 75 9.71 -2.31 10.78
N LEU A 76 9.33 -2.98 9.68
CA LEU A 76 10.27 -3.68 8.81
C LEU A 76 11.23 -2.71 8.10
N LEU A 77 10.73 -1.56 7.63
CA LEU A 77 11.57 -0.53 6.99
C LEU A 77 12.56 0.09 7.98
N ALA A 78 12.12 0.35 9.23
CA ALA A 78 13.02 0.82 10.27
C ALA A 78 14.08 -0.23 10.64
N GLY A 79 13.67 -1.50 10.81
CA GLY A 79 14.56 -2.62 11.11
C GLY A 79 15.59 -2.85 10.01
N ALA A 80 15.14 -2.95 8.75
CA ALA A 80 16.00 -3.11 7.58
C ALA A 80 16.98 -1.94 7.44
N GLY A 81 16.51 -0.71 7.64
CA GLY A 81 17.38 0.47 7.60
C GLY A 81 18.42 0.47 8.70
N ARG A 82 18.06 0.07 9.93
CA ARG A 82 19.03 -0.04 11.04
C ARG A 82 20.12 -1.09 10.77
N LEU A 83 19.74 -2.23 10.17
CA LEU A 83 20.73 -3.25 9.76
C LEU A 83 21.75 -2.70 8.75
N LEU A 84 21.33 -1.72 7.94
CA LEU A 84 22.22 -1.02 7.00
C LEU A 84 22.91 0.23 7.60
N GLY A 85 22.82 0.42 8.93
CA GLY A 85 23.44 1.52 9.66
C GLY A 85 22.61 2.81 9.68
N GLY A 86 21.30 2.74 9.48
CA GLY A 86 20.39 3.89 9.52
C GLY A 86 19.93 4.27 10.92
N THR A 87 19.36 5.47 11.04
CA THR A 87 19.01 6.08 12.32
C THR A 87 17.51 6.26 12.53
N ALA A 88 16.69 6.03 11.49
CA ALA A 88 15.24 6.18 11.58
C ALA A 88 14.61 5.13 12.52
N ASP A 89 13.64 5.56 13.30
CA ASP A 89 12.76 4.67 14.04
C ASP A 89 11.52 4.25 13.22
N SER A 90 10.61 3.49 13.83
CA SER A 90 9.40 3.03 13.14
C SER A 90 8.42 4.17 12.84
N SER A 91 8.44 5.26 13.61
CA SER A 91 7.62 6.46 13.37
C SER A 91 8.14 7.21 12.16
N ASP A 92 9.45 7.45 12.10
CA ASP A 92 10.11 8.10 10.96
C ASP A 92 9.90 7.33 9.66
N ALA A 93 10.03 5.99 9.72
CA ALA A 93 9.79 5.11 8.57
C ALA A 93 8.34 5.15 8.09
N ARG A 94 7.35 5.25 9.00
CA ARG A 94 5.94 5.45 8.63
C ARG A 94 5.68 6.80 7.97
N VAL A 95 6.34 7.86 8.44
CA VAL A 95 6.27 9.18 7.79
C VAL A 95 6.85 9.11 6.38
N ALA A 96 8.01 8.47 6.21
CA ALA A 96 8.62 8.26 4.90
C ALA A 96 7.71 7.46 3.95
N LEU A 97 7.09 6.39 4.47
CA LEU A 97 6.13 5.57 3.75
C LEU A 97 4.90 6.41 3.35
N ALA A 98 4.31 7.17 4.28
CA ALA A 98 3.16 8.02 4.03
C ALA A 98 3.44 9.07 2.95
N CYS A 99 4.61 9.70 2.96
CA CYS A 99 5.03 10.63 1.92
C CYS A 99 5.18 9.94 0.55
N SER A 100 5.63 8.68 0.52
CA SER A 100 5.88 7.96 -0.72
C SER A 100 4.62 7.52 -1.46
N VAL A 101 3.52 7.22 -0.77
CA VAL A 101 2.28 6.70 -1.37
C VAL A 101 1.32 7.81 -1.83
N VAL A 102 1.65 9.08 -1.62
CA VAL A 102 0.80 10.21 -2.04
C VAL A 102 0.41 10.15 -3.51
N PRO A 103 1.28 9.79 -4.48
CA PRO A 103 0.87 9.65 -5.88
C PRO A 103 -0.26 8.62 -6.08
N GLU A 104 -0.20 7.49 -5.40
CA GLU A 104 -1.22 6.44 -5.49
C GLU A 104 -2.59 6.94 -4.98
N LEU A 105 -2.59 7.79 -3.94
CA LEU A 105 -3.83 8.37 -3.40
C LEU A 105 -4.53 9.33 -4.38
N VAL A 106 -3.82 9.91 -5.34
CA VAL A 106 -4.42 10.74 -6.39
C VAL A 106 -5.35 9.93 -7.29
N ALA A 107 -5.11 8.63 -7.43
CA ALA A 107 -5.98 7.73 -8.18
C ALA A 107 -7.27 7.37 -7.43
N LEU A 108 -7.34 7.54 -6.12
CA LEU A 108 -8.53 7.16 -5.34
C LEU A 108 -9.81 7.91 -5.77
N PRO A 109 -9.83 9.25 -5.94
CA PRO A 109 -11.00 9.96 -6.46
C PRO A 109 -11.41 9.54 -7.87
N LEU A 110 -10.48 9.03 -8.68
CA LEU A 110 -10.77 8.59 -10.04
C LEU A 110 -11.61 7.30 -10.09
N TRP A 111 -11.75 6.58 -8.97
CA TRP A 111 -12.71 5.49 -8.86
C TRP A 111 -14.17 5.96 -9.01
N ILE A 112 -14.47 7.23 -8.63
CA ILE A 112 -15.83 7.79 -8.74
C ILE A 112 -16.30 7.78 -10.20
N PRO A 113 -15.58 8.42 -11.17
CA PRO A 113 -15.98 8.33 -12.56
C PRO A 113 -15.88 6.91 -13.14
N VAL A 114 -14.91 6.08 -12.74
CA VAL A 114 -14.81 4.71 -13.22
C VAL A 114 -16.05 3.92 -12.85
N VAL A 115 -16.47 3.95 -11.59
CA VAL A 115 -17.70 3.28 -11.16
C VAL A 115 -18.95 3.94 -11.76
N GLY A 116 -18.94 5.25 -11.94
CA GLY A 116 -20.03 5.99 -12.55
C GLY A 116 -20.29 5.62 -14.02
N PHE A 117 -19.21 5.38 -14.80
CA PHE A 117 -19.33 5.03 -16.23
C PHE A 117 -19.51 3.54 -16.49
N TYR A 118 -18.85 2.69 -15.71
CA TYR A 118 -18.80 1.24 -15.96
C TYR A 118 -19.61 0.42 -14.96
N GLY A 119 -20.20 1.08 -13.96
CA GLY A 119 -20.96 0.40 -12.90
C GLY A 119 -20.05 -0.37 -11.93
N LEU A 120 -20.69 -1.13 -11.06
CA LEU A 120 -20.00 -1.98 -10.07
C LEU A 120 -19.51 -3.31 -10.64
N ASP A 121 -19.86 -3.60 -11.89
CA ASP A 121 -19.43 -4.81 -12.59
C ASP A 121 -17.94 -4.82 -12.88
N VAL A 122 -17.25 -3.66 -12.75
CA VAL A 122 -15.79 -3.59 -12.82
C VAL A 122 -15.09 -4.48 -11.78
N PHE A 123 -15.78 -4.82 -10.69
CA PHE A 123 -15.26 -5.67 -9.62
C PHE A 123 -15.68 -7.14 -9.76
N THR A 124 -16.49 -7.49 -10.75
CA THR A 124 -17.09 -8.83 -10.89
C THR A 124 -16.51 -9.61 -12.08
N LYS A 125 -16.78 -10.91 -12.10
CA LYS A 125 -16.27 -11.84 -13.13
C LYS A 125 -17.07 -11.85 -14.43
N ASP A 126 -18.21 -11.17 -14.51
CA ASP A 126 -19.17 -11.29 -15.62
C ASP A 126 -18.70 -10.70 -16.95
N GLN A 127 -17.68 -9.85 -16.96
CA GLN A 127 -17.21 -9.24 -18.19
C GLN A 127 -16.14 -10.10 -18.86
N ALA A 128 -16.37 -10.48 -20.12
CA ALA A 128 -15.42 -11.26 -20.90
C ALA A 128 -14.06 -10.52 -21.09
N ALA A 129 -14.09 -9.18 -21.24
CA ALA A 129 -12.91 -8.33 -21.33
C ALA A 129 -13.15 -7.00 -20.57
N PRO A 130 -12.14 -6.46 -19.89
CA PRO A 130 -12.28 -5.16 -19.24
C PRO A 130 -12.45 -4.04 -20.28
N PRO A 131 -13.32 -3.03 -20.04
CA PRO A 131 -13.47 -1.90 -20.94
C PRO A 131 -12.14 -1.14 -21.10
N ALA A 132 -11.88 -0.58 -22.27
CA ALA A 132 -10.62 0.12 -22.58
C ALA A 132 -10.30 1.26 -21.59
N GLY A 133 -11.30 1.98 -21.13
CA GLY A 133 -11.13 3.03 -20.13
C GLY A 133 -10.71 2.50 -18.74
N LEU A 134 -11.21 1.32 -18.34
CA LEU A 134 -10.74 0.66 -17.12
C LEU A 134 -9.28 0.21 -17.29
N VAL A 135 -8.90 -0.35 -18.44
CA VAL A 135 -7.51 -0.73 -18.73
C VAL A 135 -6.59 0.51 -18.67
N ALA A 136 -7.01 1.62 -19.28
CA ALA A 136 -6.24 2.87 -19.24
C ALA A 136 -6.10 3.41 -17.80
N PHE A 137 -7.15 3.33 -17.01
CA PHE A 137 -7.11 3.71 -15.59
C PHE A 137 -6.17 2.82 -14.78
N LEU A 138 -6.23 1.50 -14.98
CA LEU A 138 -5.32 0.56 -14.31
C LEU A 138 -3.86 0.77 -14.75
N ALA A 139 -3.62 1.07 -16.02
CA ALA A 139 -2.29 1.44 -16.53
C ALA A 139 -1.77 2.72 -15.85
N LEU A 140 -2.62 3.75 -15.68
CA LEU A 140 -2.27 4.94 -14.91
C LEU A 140 -1.88 4.59 -13.47
N GLN A 141 -2.61 3.68 -12.83
CA GLN A 141 -2.29 3.22 -11.49
C GLN A 141 -0.90 2.57 -11.41
N VAL A 142 -0.53 1.76 -12.41
CA VAL A 142 0.83 1.18 -12.48
C VAL A 142 1.89 2.28 -12.58
N VAL A 143 1.66 3.32 -13.38
CA VAL A 143 2.60 4.45 -13.48
C VAL A 143 2.74 5.16 -12.13
N LEU A 144 1.63 5.41 -11.44
CA LEU A 144 1.64 6.05 -10.10
C LEU A 144 2.33 5.16 -9.06
N LEU A 145 2.14 3.85 -9.12
CA LEU A 145 2.83 2.88 -8.27
C LEU A 145 4.34 2.91 -8.48
N LEU A 146 4.81 2.88 -9.73
CA LEU A 146 6.24 2.97 -10.05
C LEU A 146 6.84 4.30 -9.57
N TRP A 147 6.09 5.39 -9.71
CA TRP A 147 6.47 6.70 -9.16
C TRP A 147 6.60 6.65 -7.64
N SER A 148 5.62 6.05 -6.96
CA SER A 148 5.63 5.88 -5.50
C SER A 148 6.81 5.05 -5.02
N TRP A 149 7.22 4.02 -5.78
CA TRP A 149 8.42 3.25 -5.46
C TRP A 149 9.69 4.09 -5.55
N GLY A 150 9.83 4.91 -6.58
CA GLY A 150 10.93 5.87 -6.70
C GLY A 150 10.96 6.86 -5.53
N LEU A 151 9.80 7.41 -5.17
CA LEU A 151 9.67 8.29 -4.01
C LEU A 151 10.01 7.57 -2.70
N ARG A 152 9.64 6.29 -2.55
CA ARG A 152 9.93 5.50 -1.35
C ARG A 152 11.43 5.36 -1.12
N VAL A 153 12.19 5.13 -2.17
CA VAL A 153 13.67 5.12 -2.09
C VAL A 153 14.19 6.46 -1.57
N VAL A 154 13.71 7.58 -2.12
CA VAL A 154 14.15 8.94 -1.74
C VAL A 154 13.76 9.27 -0.30
N THR A 155 12.51 8.95 0.09
CA THR A 155 11.98 9.26 1.43
C THR A 155 12.65 8.41 2.52
N LEU A 156 12.92 7.13 2.25
CA LEU A 156 13.66 6.25 3.17
C LEU A 156 15.12 6.67 3.30
N ALA A 157 15.76 7.02 2.18
CA ALA A 157 17.14 7.53 2.21
C ALA A 157 17.23 8.79 3.09
N GLU A 158 16.24 9.66 3.04
CA GLU A 158 16.20 10.87 3.88
C GLU A 158 15.91 10.55 5.34
N ALA A 159 14.93 9.67 5.64
CA ALA A 159 14.60 9.29 7.00
C ALA A 159 15.79 8.65 7.74
N HIS A 160 16.50 7.74 7.08
CA HIS A 160 17.67 7.06 7.62
C HIS A 160 18.99 7.82 7.46
N ARG A 161 18.97 8.99 6.78
CA ARG A 161 20.16 9.79 6.43
C ARG A 161 21.17 9.02 5.58
N PHE A 162 20.65 8.27 4.60
CA PHE A 162 21.40 7.42 3.69
C PHE A 162 21.65 8.06 2.32
N THR A 163 22.51 7.39 1.54
CA THR A 163 22.52 7.49 0.08
C THR A 163 21.29 6.82 -0.52
N LEU A 164 20.90 7.20 -1.73
CA LEU A 164 19.76 6.59 -2.43
C LEU A 164 19.91 5.08 -2.60
N TRP A 165 21.12 4.58 -2.82
CA TRP A 165 21.40 3.16 -2.95
C TRP A 165 21.07 2.37 -1.67
N ARG A 166 21.45 2.90 -0.52
CA ARG A 166 21.08 2.29 0.78
C ARG A 166 19.57 2.37 1.04
N GLY A 167 18.91 3.47 0.61
CA GLY A 167 17.46 3.59 0.66
C GLY A 167 16.77 2.52 -0.18
N PHE A 168 17.27 2.25 -1.39
CA PHE A 168 16.79 1.14 -2.23
C PHE A 168 17.02 -0.22 -1.57
N SER A 169 18.21 -0.48 -1.05
CA SER A 169 18.52 -1.73 -0.35
C SER A 169 17.63 -1.94 0.90
N THR A 170 17.33 -0.86 1.63
CA THR A 170 16.38 -0.91 2.77
C THR A 170 15.00 -1.35 2.31
N MET A 171 14.50 -0.78 1.21
CA MET A 171 13.21 -1.16 0.64
C MET A 171 13.18 -2.64 0.22
N MET A 172 14.21 -3.11 -0.50
CA MET A 172 14.31 -4.51 -0.94
C MET A 172 14.37 -5.48 0.24
N LEU A 173 15.18 -5.17 1.26
CA LEU A 173 15.31 -6.01 2.45
C LEU A 173 14.00 -6.06 3.25
N ALA A 174 13.29 -4.95 3.38
CA ALA A 174 11.99 -4.91 4.04
C ALA A 174 10.93 -5.72 3.27
N TRP A 175 10.94 -5.68 1.93
CA TRP A 175 10.04 -6.51 1.11
C TRP A 175 10.35 -7.99 1.24
N LEU A 176 11.63 -8.36 1.26
CA LEU A 176 12.03 -9.74 1.53
C LEU A 176 11.54 -10.21 2.91
N ALA A 177 11.74 -9.38 3.94
CA ALA A 177 11.25 -9.67 5.29
C ALA A 177 9.73 -9.80 5.34
N MET A 178 9.00 -8.94 4.63
CA MET A 178 7.54 -9.03 4.50
C MET A 178 7.11 -10.33 3.81
N ALA A 179 7.78 -10.71 2.71
CA ALA A 179 7.49 -11.95 2.00
C ALA A 179 7.72 -13.19 2.90
N VAL A 180 8.81 -13.20 3.66
CA VAL A 180 9.10 -14.27 4.64
C VAL A 180 8.04 -14.32 5.74
N LEU A 181 7.61 -13.16 6.25
CA LEU A 181 6.55 -13.07 7.25
C LEU A 181 5.24 -13.65 6.71
N ILE A 182 4.82 -13.24 5.51
CA ILE A 182 3.59 -13.74 4.87
C ILE A 182 3.69 -15.25 4.63
N ALA A 183 4.81 -15.73 4.07
CA ALA A 183 5.02 -17.15 3.84
C ALA A 183 4.95 -17.95 5.15
N GLY A 184 5.57 -17.46 6.21
CA GLY A 184 5.51 -18.08 7.54
C GLY A 184 4.09 -18.17 8.10
N VAL A 185 3.30 -17.10 7.96
CA VAL A 185 1.88 -17.11 8.37
C VAL A 185 1.07 -18.10 7.56
N VAL A 186 1.22 -18.12 6.23
CA VAL A 186 0.49 -19.04 5.34
C VAL A 186 0.85 -20.50 5.66
N LEU A 187 2.13 -20.81 5.80
CA LEU A 187 2.57 -22.17 6.16
C LEU A 187 2.10 -22.57 7.56
N GLY A 188 2.12 -21.64 8.51
CA GLY A 188 1.60 -21.88 9.86
C GLY A 188 0.11 -22.20 9.87
N ILE A 189 -0.69 -21.45 9.10
CA ILE A 189 -2.13 -21.72 8.94
C ILE A 189 -2.34 -23.08 8.25
N ALA A 190 -1.61 -23.37 7.16
CA ALA A 190 -1.71 -24.64 6.46
C ALA A 190 -1.40 -25.83 7.39
N ALA A 191 -0.34 -25.73 8.18
CA ALA A 191 0.01 -26.76 9.15
C ALA A 191 -1.05 -26.95 10.25
N LEU A 192 -1.76 -25.91 10.64
CA LEU A 192 -2.87 -26.00 11.61
C LEU A 192 -4.11 -26.66 11.00
N VAL A 193 -4.40 -26.40 9.72
CA VAL A 193 -5.55 -27.01 9.01
C VAL A 193 -5.32 -28.50 8.73
N ASP A 194 -4.06 -28.91 8.47
CA ASP A 194 -3.69 -30.30 8.19
C ASP A 194 -3.59 -31.18 9.45
N VAL A 195 -3.83 -30.63 10.66
CA VAL A 195 -3.83 -31.43 11.90
C VAL A 195 -5.05 -32.39 11.90
N PRO A 196 -4.84 -33.73 11.89
CA PRO A 196 -5.94 -34.71 11.95
C PRO A 196 -6.71 -34.51 13.26
N GLY A 197 -7.98 -34.14 13.19
CA GLY A 197 -8.84 -33.96 14.35
C GLY A 197 -9.58 -32.61 14.44
N ILE A 198 -9.28 -31.63 13.59
CA ILE A 198 -10.02 -30.35 13.55
C ILE A 198 -11.25 -30.45 12.63
N MET A 199 -11.32 -31.48 11.76
CA MET A 199 -12.46 -31.73 10.86
C MET A 199 -13.25 -33.01 11.19
N ALA A 200 -13.12 -33.54 12.39
CA ALA A 200 -13.89 -34.71 12.84
C ALA A 200 -15.09 -34.29 13.71
#